data_0fae0a8eba5413cd9f17672bff77074f
#
_entry.id   0fae0a8eba5413cd9f17672bff77074f
#
_cell.length_a   1.000
_cell.length_b   1.000
_cell.length_c   1.000
_cell.angle_alpha   90.00
_cell.angle_beta   90.00
_cell.angle_gamma   90.00
#
_symmetry.space_group_name_H-M   'P 1'
#
loop_
_entity.id
_entity.type
_entity.pdbx_description
1 polymer ?
#
loop_
_entity_poly.entity_id
_entity_poly.type
_entity_poly.pdbx_seq_one_letter_code
_entity_poly.pdbx_strand_id
1 'polypeptide(L)'
;MEDYFFSTVEENTQEKKAYVLIIYDIVDNAKRVRLAKFLQGYGFRVQKSAFEALISFSLYNKLLREIGVYVDEEDSIRIYKIVGQGQVTILGKNEKVQNVDCIII
;
A
#
# COMPACT_ATOMS: atom_id res chain seq x y z
N MET A 1 -14.47 -9.95 -5.76
CA MET A 1 -14.56 -9.30 -5.72
C MET A 1 -14.74 -8.90 -5.88
N GLU A 2 -14.44 -9.12 -5.98
CA GLU A 2 -14.65 -8.46 -6.07
C GLU A 2 -14.72 -7.92 -6.46
N ASP A 3 -14.66 -7.94 -6.61
CA ASP A 3 -14.92 -7.05 -6.87
C ASP A 3 -15.47 -6.64 -6.96
N TYR A 4 -15.48 -6.68 -6.92
CA TYR A 4 -16.01 -5.88 -6.85
C TYR A 4 -16.23 -5.35 -7.33
N PHE A 5 -16.40 -5.26 -7.35
CA PHE A 5 -16.67 -4.35 -7.73
C PHE A 5 -16.82 -4.07 -8.26
N PHE A 6 -16.90 -4.04 -8.36
CA PHE A 6 -17.20 -3.32 -8.85
C PHE A 6 -17.70 -3.14 -9.59
N SER A 7 -17.97 -3.11 -9.79
CA SER A 7 -18.56 -2.74 -10.45
C SER A 7 -19.06 -2.27 -10.79
N THR A 8 -19.41 -1.89 -11.03
CA THR A 8 -19.92 -1.28 -11.46
C THR A 8 -20.06 -0.49 -11.57
N VAL A 9 -20.19 -0.04 -11.52
CA VAL A 9 -20.24 0.79 -11.71
C VAL A 9 -19.87 1.18 -11.89
N GLU A 10 -19.84 1.08 -11.94
CA GLU A 10 -19.46 1.41 -12.08
C GLU A 10 -18.98 1.79 -12.61
N GLU A 11 -19.05 1.86 -12.92
CA GLU A 11 -18.59 2.23 -13.48
C GLU A 11 -17.74 3.05 -14.07
N ASN A 12 -17.50 3.32 -14.54
CA ASN A 12 -16.95 4.36 -15.32
C ASN A 12 -16.53 5.53 -14.48
N THR A 13 -17.05 5.62 -13.36
CA THR A 13 -16.61 6.58 -12.38
C THR A 13 -15.66 5.95 -11.40
N GLN A 14 -15.05 4.90 -11.82
CA GLN A 14 -14.07 4.24 -10.97
C GLN A 14 -12.89 5.15 -10.74
N GLU A 15 -12.47 5.19 -9.51
CA GLU A 15 -11.25 5.90 -9.19
C GLU A 15 -10.07 5.12 -9.72
N LYS A 16 -9.07 5.85 -10.14
CA LYS A 16 -7.82 5.23 -10.48
C LYS A 16 -7.19 4.63 -9.24
N LYS A 17 -6.44 3.58 -9.44
CA LYS A 17 -5.76 2.89 -8.35
C LYS A 17 -4.27 2.96 -8.56
N ALA A 18 -3.57 2.89 -7.46
CA ALA A 18 -2.12 2.86 -7.44
C ALA A 18 -1.65 1.66 -6.65
N TYR A 19 -0.55 1.10 -7.08
CA TYR A 19 0.19 0.15 -6.28
C TYR A 19 1.12 0.94 -5.39
N VAL A 20 1.09 0.67 -4.09
CA VAL A 20 1.87 1.43 -3.12
C VAL A 20 2.77 0.47 -2.36
N LEU A 21 4.04 0.81 -2.33
CA LEU A 21 5.02 0.07 -1.54
C LEU A 21 5.49 0.98 -0.43
N ILE A 22 5.40 0.50 0.80
CA ILE A 22 5.77 1.26 1.97
C ILE A 22 6.88 0.52 2.70
N ILE A 23 8.03 1.16 2.84
CA ILE A 23 9.17 0.59 3.54
C ILE A 23 9.48 1.50 4.71
N TYR A 24 9.59 0.91 5.90
CA TYR A 24 9.78 1.72 7.08
C TYR A 24 10.87 1.16 7.99
N ASP A 25 11.47 2.06 8.74
CA ASP A 25 12.47 1.73 9.74
C ASP A 25 12.12 2.55 10.97
N ILE A 26 11.43 1.92 11.91
CA ILE A 26 10.90 2.57 13.10
C ILE A 26 11.71 2.06 14.30
N VAL A 27 12.27 2.99 15.04
CA VAL A 27 13.19 2.66 16.12
C VAL A 27 12.48 1.99 17.28
N ASP A 28 11.35 2.55 17.70
CA ASP A 28 10.62 2.04 18.85
C ASP A 28 9.71 0.89 18.46
N ASN A 29 9.82 -0.20 19.21
CA ASN A 29 9.07 -1.41 18.89
C ASN A 29 7.57 -1.21 18.98
N ALA A 30 7.09 -0.51 20.01
CA ALA A 30 5.66 -0.29 20.17
C ALA A 30 5.11 0.54 19.03
N LYS A 31 5.85 1.56 18.60
CA LYS A 31 5.42 2.38 17.46
C LYS A 31 5.43 1.57 16.18
N ARG A 32 6.43 0.71 16.01
CA ARG A 32 6.50 -0.14 14.83
C ARG A 32 5.28 -1.05 14.75
N VAL A 33 4.87 -1.60 15.87
CA VAL A 33 3.68 -2.46 15.90
C VAL A 33 2.42 -1.64 15.56
N ARG A 34 2.32 -0.45 16.10
CA ARG A 34 1.15 0.40 15.82
C ARG A 34 1.10 0.80 14.35
N LEU A 35 2.26 1.12 13.77
CA LEU A 35 2.29 1.46 12.35
C LEU A 35 1.86 0.27 11.50
N ALA A 36 2.35 -0.92 11.83
CA ALA A 36 1.97 -2.11 11.09
C ALA A 36 0.46 -2.33 11.15
N LYS A 37 -0.13 -2.15 12.32
CA LYS A 37 -1.57 -2.29 12.46
C LYS A 37 -2.33 -1.27 11.62
N PHE A 38 -1.86 -0.04 11.63
CA PHE A 38 -2.47 1.01 10.82
C PHE A 38 -2.39 0.64 9.35
N LEU A 39 -1.25 0.16 8.90
CA LEU A 39 -1.07 -0.16 7.49
C LEU A 39 -1.90 -1.37 7.05
N GLN A 40 -2.24 -2.25 7.98
CA GLN A 40 -3.10 -3.38 7.65
C GLN A 40 -4.48 -2.95 7.15
N GLY A 41 -4.89 -1.75 7.47
CA GLY A 41 -6.13 -1.21 6.94
C GLY A 41 -6.06 -0.81 5.48
N TYR A 42 -4.86 -0.77 4.91
CA TYR A 42 -4.66 -0.36 3.52
C TYR A 42 -4.12 -1.49 2.65
N GLY A 43 -3.35 -2.39 3.22
CA GLY A 43 -2.74 -3.45 2.45
C GLY A 43 -2.23 -4.55 3.37
N PHE A 44 -1.14 -5.18 2.97
CA PHE A 44 -0.62 -6.29 3.74
C PHE A 44 0.89 -6.28 3.74
N ARG A 45 1.43 -6.92 4.77
CA ARG A 45 2.85 -6.98 4.97
C ARG A 45 3.46 -8.03 4.04
N VAL A 46 4.50 -7.65 3.34
CA VAL A 46 5.21 -8.57 2.44
C VAL A 46 6.59 -8.88 2.95
N GLN A 47 7.14 -8.01 3.77
CA GLN A 47 8.42 -8.21 4.44
C GLN A 47 8.29 -7.64 5.84
N LYS A 48 9.31 -7.88 6.66
CA LYS A 48 9.28 -7.46 8.04
C LYS A 48 8.94 -6.00 8.21
N SER A 49 9.44 -5.16 7.34
CA SER A 49 9.23 -3.72 7.40
C SER A 49 8.75 -3.17 6.06
N ALA A 50 7.92 -3.94 5.37
CA ALA A 50 7.42 -3.52 4.07
C ALA A 50 5.97 -3.96 3.89
N PHE A 51 5.17 -3.04 3.37
CA PHE A 51 3.76 -3.28 3.05
C PHE A 51 3.50 -2.97 1.60
N GLU A 52 2.58 -3.70 1.03
CA GLU A 52 2.07 -3.43 -0.31
C GLU A 52 0.58 -3.18 -0.22
N ALA A 53 0.10 -2.27 -1.05
CA ALA A 53 -1.31 -1.95 -1.12
C ALA A 53 -1.68 -1.60 -2.54
N LEU A 54 -2.87 -1.99 -2.96
CA LEU A 54 -3.45 -1.57 -4.22
C LEU A 54 -4.70 -0.79 -3.88
N ILE A 55 -4.62 0.52 -3.91
CA ILE A 55 -5.66 1.37 -3.37
C ILE A 55 -5.98 2.51 -4.32
N SER A 56 -7.17 3.07 -4.14
CA SER A 56 -7.57 4.23 -4.93
C SER A 56 -6.70 5.44 -4.57
N PHE A 57 -6.71 6.42 -5.47
CA PHE A 57 -5.96 7.64 -5.21
C PHE A 57 -6.49 8.37 -3.98
N SER A 58 -7.79 8.31 -3.73
CA SER A 58 -8.32 8.97 -2.55
C SER A 58 -7.88 8.28 -1.27
N LEU A 59 -7.81 6.96 -1.28
CA LEU A 59 -7.28 6.24 -0.11
C LEU A 59 -5.80 6.51 0.08
N TYR A 60 -5.07 6.63 -1.02
CA TYR A 60 -3.65 6.97 -0.94
C TYR A 60 -3.48 8.33 -0.26
N ASN A 61 -4.28 9.31 -0.64
CA ASN A 61 -4.20 10.62 -0.03
C ASN A 61 -4.54 10.58 1.45
N LYS A 62 -5.53 9.76 1.81
CA LYS A 62 -5.88 9.58 3.21
C LYS A 62 -4.73 8.96 3.99
N LEU A 63 -4.08 7.96 3.40
CA LEU A 63 -2.92 7.32 4.01
C LEU A 63 -1.85 8.36 4.30
N LEU A 64 -1.54 9.21 3.32
CA LEU A 64 -0.50 10.23 3.51
C LEU A 64 -0.86 11.20 4.62
N ARG A 65 -2.14 11.54 4.75
CA ARG A 65 -2.55 12.47 5.80
C ARG A 65 -2.42 11.87 7.19
N GLU A 66 -2.59 10.55 7.30
CA GLU A 66 -2.69 9.91 8.60
C GLU A 66 -1.41 9.26 9.07
N ILE A 67 -0.51 8.93 8.17
CA ILE A 67 0.65 8.11 8.51
C ILE A 67 1.66 8.85 9.39
N GLY A 68 1.66 10.17 9.30
CA GLY A 68 2.69 10.97 9.99
C GLY A 68 2.70 10.82 11.49
N VAL A 69 1.55 10.47 12.09
CA VAL A 69 1.49 10.35 13.55
C VAL A 69 2.29 9.17 14.07
N TYR A 70 2.69 8.25 13.19
CA TYR A 70 3.43 7.06 13.57
C TYR A 70 4.93 7.19 13.38
N VAL A 71 5.41 8.36 12.94
CA VAL A 71 6.80 8.53 12.53
C VAL A 71 7.41 9.68 13.28
N ASP A 72 8.54 9.45 13.95
CA ASP A 72 9.28 10.49 14.64
C ASP A 72 10.55 10.82 13.87
N GLU A 73 11.32 11.76 14.42
CA GLU A 73 12.51 12.28 13.73
C GLU A 73 13.55 11.20 13.47
N GLU A 74 13.68 10.25 14.37
CA GLU A 74 14.69 9.21 14.20
C GLU A 74 14.21 8.06 13.33
N ASP A 75 12.96 8.12 12.89
CA ASP A 75 12.38 7.06 12.08
C ASP A 75 12.50 7.40 10.61
N SER A 76 12.29 6.39 9.78
CA SER A 76 12.31 6.54 8.34
C SER A 76 11.14 5.79 7.74
N ILE A 77 10.48 6.42 6.77
CA ILE A 77 9.44 5.73 6.02
C ILE A 77 9.53 6.20 4.57
N ARG A 78 9.44 5.24 3.66
CA ARG A 78 9.47 5.52 2.23
C ARG A 78 8.21 4.97 1.61
N ILE A 79 7.57 5.79 0.81
CA ILE A 79 6.33 5.41 0.16
C ILE A 79 6.52 5.59 -1.33
N TYR A 80 6.38 4.50 -2.07
CA TYR A 80 6.49 4.50 -3.51
C TYR A 80 5.11 4.29 -4.10
N LYS A 81 4.72 5.20 -4.96
CA LYS A 81 3.44 5.09 -5.65
C LYS A 81 3.69 4.76 -7.10
N ILE A 82 3.08 3.70 -7.56
CA ILE A 82 3.25 3.19 -8.91
C ILE A 82 1.88 3.16 -9.56
N VAL A 83 1.76 3.80 -10.72
CA VAL A 83 0.48 4.03 -11.37
C VAL A 83 0.55 3.54 -12.80
N GLY A 84 -0.60 3.13 -13.32
CA GLY A 84 -0.71 2.75 -14.70
C GLY A 84 -0.52 1.26 -14.89
N GLN A 85 0.14 0.89 -15.98
CA GLN A 85 0.33 -0.51 -16.32
C GLN A 85 1.79 -0.87 -16.19
N GLY A 86 2.03 -1.91 -15.53
CA GLY A 86 3.34 -2.45 -15.34
C GLY A 86 3.15 -3.85 -14.84
N GLN A 87 4.17 -4.38 -14.24
CA GLN A 87 4.09 -5.75 -13.80
C GLN A 87 4.89 -5.94 -12.53
N VAL A 88 4.29 -6.64 -11.58
CA VAL A 88 4.98 -7.06 -10.38
C VAL A 88 5.29 -8.53 -10.52
N THR A 89 6.56 -8.86 -10.45
CA THR A 89 6.99 -10.25 -10.51
C THR A 89 7.39 -10.69 -9.13
N ILE A 90 6.79 -11.78 -8.68
CA ILE A 90 7.01 -12.29 -7.34
C ILE A 90 7.63 -13.67 -7.46
N LEU A 91 8.79 -13.81 -6.84
CA LEU A 91 9.50 -15.09 -6.85
C LEU A 91 9.57 -15.60 -5.42
N GLY A 92 9.55 -16.91 -5.29
CA GLY A 92 9.61 -17.52 -3.99
C GLY A 92 8.25 -17.64 -3.36
N LYS A 93 8.24 -17.77 -2.04
CA LYS A 93 6.99 -17.96 -1.32
C LYS A 93 6.27 -16.63 -1.19
N ASN A 94 5.09 -16.55 -1.80
CA ASN A 94 4.29 -15.34 -1.69
C ASN A 94 2.86 -15.70 -2.02
N GLU A 95 1.94 -15.23 -1.19
CA GLU A 95 0.54 -15.57 -1.34
C GLU A 95 -0.35 -14.36 -1.43
N LYS A 96 0.26 -13.18 -1.54
CA LYS A 96 -0.52 -11.97 -1.37
C LYS A 96 -0.71 -11.26 -2.69
N VAL A 97 0.07 -10.26 -2.99
CA VAL A 97 -0.14 -9.44 -4.17
C VAL A 97 0.21 -10.26 -5.40
N GLN A 98 -0.78 -10.49 -6.24
CA GLN A 98 -0.58 -11.22 -7.48
C GLN A 98 -1.29 -10.51 -8.59
N ASN A 99 -0.70 -10.59 -9.78
CA ASN A 99 -1.34 -10.05 -10.98
C ASN A 99 -1.62 -8.57 -10.84
N VAL A 100 -0.71 -7.86 -10.23
CA VAL A 100 -0.83 -6.42 -10.11
C VAL A 100 -0.15 -5.79 -11.31
N ASP A 101 -0.91 -5.09 -12.11
CA ASP A 101 -0.39 -4.37 -13.26
C ASP A 101 -0.25 -2.91 -12.90
N CYS A 102 0.95 -2.38 -13.03
CA CYS A 102 1.20 -1.00 -12.69
C CYS A 102 2.40 -0.49 -13.47
N ILE A 103 2.53 0.82 -13.50
CA ILE A 103 3.65 1.47 -14.14
C ILE A 103 4.47 2.15 -13.08
N ILE A 104 5.77 1.96 -13.14
CA ILE A 104 6.69 2.65 -12.27
C ILE A 104 6.95 4.03 -12.85
N ILE A 105 6.72 5.02 -12.05
CA ILE A 105 6.89 6.40 -12.47
C ILE A 105 8.22 6.96 -12.05
#